data_fbddeee76342ce8a264fa1aa1cb73728
#
_entry.id   fbddeee76342ce8a264fa1aa1cb73728
#
_cell.length_a   1.000
_cell.length_b   1.000
_cell.length_c   1.000
_cell.angle_alpha   90.00
_cell.angle_beta   90.00
_cell.angle_gamma   90.00
#
_symmetry.space_group_name_H-M   'P 1'
#
loop_
_entity.id
_entity.type
_entity.pdbx_description
1 polymer ?
#
loop_
_entity_poly.entity_id
_entity_poly.type
_entity_poly.pdbx_seq_one_letter_code
_entity_poly.pdbx_strand_id
1 'polypeptide(L)'
;MRCWAAAALASCTQDTPQDAASASSPASPSAAPADNADQAEQAASEPTEEPALPAEPAPEAVRDAFATLQATLNDTCTPGAGDCAYFLGRVTQELTELDEAMRADPKGPGHFKQPLADMKTLFTKLGTDRSTPHLEKHFSAIVTTRDGINTWMQDHPDDYR
;
A
#
# COMPACT_ATOMS: atom_id res chain seq x y z
N MET A 1 27.36 9.31 40.39
CA MET A 1 27.25 8.24 41.37
C MET A 1 25.79 7.94 41.65
N ARG A 2 25.27 6.88 41.09
CA ARG A 2 24.18 6.03 41.60
C ARG A 2 24.00 4.88 40.65
N CYS A 3 24.65 3.78 41.01
CA CYS A 3 24.38 2.44 40.48
C CYS A 3 22.99 2.00 40.94
N TRP A 4 22.25 1.34 40.04
CA TRP A 4 21.27 0.35 40.44
C TRP A 4 21.38 -0.84 39.51
N ALA A 5 21.54 -1.97 40.18
CA ALA A 5 21.84 -3.27 39.65
C ALA A 5 20.56 -4.05 39.28
N ALA A 6 20.71 -4.87 38.33
CA ALA A 6 20.29 -6.26 38.07
C ALA A 6 19.12 -6.88 38.85
N ALA A 7 18.26 -7.56 38.08
CA ALA A 7 17.68 -8.91 38.32
C ALA A 7 16.97 -9.32 37.00
N ALA A 8 17.43 -10.31 36.26
CA ALA A 8 17.40 -11.75 36.44
C ALA A 8 16.07 -12.40 35.99
N LEU A 9 16.16 -13.15 34.89
CA LEU A 9 15.65 -14.51 34.62
C LEU A 9 14.14 -14.80 34.71
N ALA A 10 13.57 -15.17 33.59
CA ALA A 10 12.76 -16.38 33.50
C ALA A 10 12.75 -16.93 32.06
N SER A 11 13.45 -18.03 31.90
CA SER A 11 13.28 -19.00 30.81
C SER A 11 11.96 -19.70 30.99
N CYS A 12 11.18 -19.85 29.93
CA CYS A 12 10.20 -20.93 29.80
C CYS A 12 10.40 -21.58 28.44
N THR A 13 11.12 -22.68 28.48
CA THR A 13 11.07 -23.79 27.54
C THR A 13 9.81 -24.58 27.76
N GLN A 14 9.07 -24.88 26.73
CA GLN A 14 8.18 -26.04 26.61
C GLN A 14 8.04 -26.31 25.11
N ASP A 15 8.75 -27.31 24.67
CA ASP A 15 8.46 -28.72 24.55
C ASP A 15 7.33 -29.05 23.57
N THR A 16 7.80 -29.60 22.46
CA THR A 16 7.02 -30.36 21.48
C THR A 16 6.67 -31.74 22.08
N PRO A 17 5.56 -32.40 21.67
CA PRO A 17 5.80 -33.54 20.81
C PRO A 17 4.85 -33.68 19.61
N GLN A 18 5.47 -34.16 18.55
CA GLN A 18 5.05 -35.03 17.48
C GLN A 18 4.03 -36.13 17.86
N ASP A 19 3.10 -36.38 16.92
CA ASP A 19 2.72 -37.72 16.42
C ASP A 19 1.75 -37.48 15.25
N ALA A 20 2.04 -37.84 14.09
CA ALA A 20 2.21 -39.05 13.34
C ALA A 20 0.87 -39.71 12.89
N ALA A 21 0.86 -39.99 11.61
CA ALA A 21 0.17 -41.04 10.86
C ALA A 21 -1.31 -40.73 10.46
N SER A 22 -1.73 -40.89 9.30
CA SER A 22 -1.53 -41.76 8.14
C SER A 22 -2.80 -41.78 7.30
N ALA A 23 -2.60 -41.71 6.00
CA ALA A 23 -3.24 -42.47 4.93
C ALA A 23 -4.79 -42.45 4.82
N SER A 24 -5.37 -42.10 3.68
CA SER A 24 -5.55 -42.96 2.52
C SER A 24 -6.47 -42.28 1.51
N SER A 25 -6.06 -42.17 0.27
CA SER A 25 -6.94 -42.20 -0.90
C SER A 25 -7.51 -43.60 -1.07
N PRO A 26 -8.66 -43.80 -1.72
CA PRO A 26 -8.63 -43.98 -3.16
C PRO A 26 -9.86 -43.55 -4.00
N ALA A 27 -9.53 -43.31 -5.29
CA ALA A 27 -10.23 -43.75 -6.51
C ALA A 27 -11.62 -43.25 -6.90
N SER A 28 -11.60 -42.63 -8.09
CA SER A 28 -12.65 -42.61 -9.13
C SER A 28 -13.26 -43.97 -9.44
N PRO A 29 -14.48 -44.02 -10.05
CA PRO A 29 -14.54 -44.02 -11.51
C PRO A 29 -15.73 -43.25 -12.13
N SER A 30 -15.46 -42.62 -13.26
CA SER A 30 -15.94 -42.90 -14.63
C SER A 30 -17.41 -43.24 -14.83
N ALA A 31 -18.13 -42.40 -15.57
CA ALA A 31 -18.97 -42.77 -16.72
C ALA A 31 -19.62 -41.52 -17.34
N ALA A 32 -19.29 -41.23 -18.58
CA ALA A 32 -20.19 -40.61 -19.57
C ALA A 32 -20.93 -41.77 -20.31
N PRO A 33 -21.86 -41.56 -21.25
CA PRO A 33 -22.26 -40.41 -22.01
C PRO A 33 -23.81 -40.25 -22.19
N ALA A 34 -24.30 -39.18 -22.77
CA ALA A 34 -25.29 -39.18 -23.86
C ALA A 34 -25.74 -37.78 -24.25
N ASP A 35 -25.46 -37.48 -25.47
CA ASP A 35 -26.22 -36.73 -26.48
C ASP A 35 -27.56 -36.08 -26.05
N ASN A 36 -27.68 -34.78 -26.33
CA ASN A 36 -28.78 -34.30 -27.12
C ASN A 36 -28.43 -32.95 -27.77
N ALA A 37 -28.32 -32.98 -29.07
CA ALA A 37 -28.39 -31.81 -29.94
C ALA A 37 -29.79 -31.21 -29.85
N ASP A 38 -29.92 -29.93 -29.59
CA ASP A 38 -30.96 -29.12 -30.18
C ASP A 38 -30.48 -27.70 -30.43
N GLN A 39 -30.56 -27.30 -31.66
CA GLN A 39 -30.26 -25.99 -32.21
C GLN A 39 -31.30 -25.00 -31.71
N ALA A 40 -30.82 -23.94 -31.09
CA ALA A 40 -31.54 -22.68 -31.11
C ALA A 40 -30.55 -21.56 -31.41
N GLU A 41 -30.60 -21.15 -32.65
CA GLU A 41 -30.13 -19.90 -33.19
C GLU A 41 -30.58 -18.75 -32.28
N GLN A 42 -29.65 -18.13 -31.56
CA GLN A 42 -29.92 -16.91 -30.82
C GLN A 42 -28.89 -15.86 -31.21
N ALA A 43 -29.45 -14.90 -31.94
CA ALA A 43 -28.81 -13.69 -32.44
C ALA A 43 -27.80 -13.12 -31.44
N ALA A 44 -26.59 -12.91 -31.94
CA ALA A 44 -25.58 -12.08 -31.31
C ALA A 44 -26.14 -10.66 -31.12
N SER A 45 -26.56 -10.35 -29.93
CA SER A 45 -26.64 -8.97 -29.47
C SER A 45 -25.23 -8.57 -29.07
N GLU A 46 -24.55 -7.85 -29.94
CA GLU A 46 -23.36 -7.11 -29.60
C GLU A 46 -23.70 -6.23 -28.38
N PRO A 47 -22.93 -6.29 -27.28
CA PRO A 47 -23.01 -5.25 -26.25
C PRO A 47 -22.55 -3.97 -26.94
N THR A 48 -23.46 -3.04 -27.16
CA THR A 48 -23.13 -1.66 -27.44
C THR A 48 -22.31 -1.19 -26.22
N GLU A 49 -21.01 -1.12 -26.38
CA GLU A 49 -20.16 -0.38 -25.42
C GLU A 49 -20.61 1.07 -25.53
N GLU A 50 -21.44 1.46 -24.57
CA GLU A 50 -21.71 2.85 -24.28
C GLU A 50 -20.34 3.47 -23.96
N PRO A 51 -19.92 4.59 -24.61
CA PRO A 51 -18.66 5.23 -24.32
C PRO A 51 -18.66 5.55 -22.82
N ALA A 52 -17.84 4.84 -22.05
CA ALA A 52 -17.61 5.18 -20.66
C ALA A 52 -17.15 6.64 -20.64
N LEU A 53 -18.00 7.50 -20.08
CA LEU A 53 -17.59 8.87 -19.75
C LEU A 53 -16.30 8.75 -18.93
N PRO A 54 -15.29 9.59 -19.19
CA PRO A 54 -14.11 9.63 -18.33
C PRO A 54 -14.62 9.72 -16.90
N ALA A 55 -14.28 8.75 -16.06
CA ALA A 55 -14.59 8.80 -14.66
C ALA A 55 -14.00 10.11 -14.13
N GLU A 56 -14.84 11.06 -13.73
CA GLU A 56 -14.36 12.23 -13.02
C GLU A 56 -13.57 11.73 -11.81
N PRO A 57 -12.33 12.22 -11.58
CA PRO A 57 -11.57 11.83 -10.40
C PRO A 57 -12.44 12.12 -9.19
N ALA A 58 -12.78 11.09 -8.44
CA ALA A 58 -13.63 11.24 -7.28
C ALA A 58 -12.93 12.14 -6.25
N PRO A 59 -13.62 13.10 -5.61
CA PRO A 59 -13.06 13.90 -4.51
C PRO A 59 -12.51 13.02 -3.39
N GLU A 60 -12.95 11.77 -3.34
CA GLU A 60 -12.55 10.73 -2.41
C GLU A 60 -11.12 10.23 -2.63
N ALA A 61 -10.54 10.40 -3.83
CA ALA A 61 -9.20 9.88 -4.12
C ALA A 61 -8.10 10.50 -3.24
N VAL A 62 -8.15 11.81 -2.97
CA VAL A 62 -7.20 12.47 -2.06
C VAL A 62 -7.40 12.00 -0.63
N ARG A 63 -8.64 11.86 -0.17
CA ARG A 63 -8.98 11.34 1.15
C ARG A 63 -8.42 9.93 1.35
N ASP A 64 -8.67 9.05 0.39
CA ASP A 64 -8.29 7.64 0.48
C ASP A 64 -6.76 7.49 0.41
N ALA A 65 -6.08 8.18 -0.49
CA ALA A 65 -4.63 8.21 -0.56
C ALA A 65 -3.99 8.81 0.71
N PHE A 66 -4.60 9.83 1.30
CA PHE A 66 -4.12 10.39 2.57
C PHE A 66 -4.32 9.41 3.73
N ALA A 67 -5.43 8.68 3.78
CA ALA A 67 -5.68 7.68 4.82
C ALA A 67 -4.62 6.55 4.80
N THR A 68 -4.18 6.11 3.62
CA THR A 68 -3.10 5.11 3.49
C THR A 68 -1.76 5.68 3.96
N LEU A 69 -1.43 6.93 3.62
CA LEU A 69 -0.25 7.61 4.12
C LEU A 69 -0.27 7.76 5.66
N GLN A 70 -1.42 8.14 6.23
CA GLN A 70 -1.59 8.25 7.69
C GLN A 70 -1.30 6.93 8.42
N ALA A 71 -1.62 5.79 7.81
CA ALA A 71 -1.31 4.49 8.41
C ALA A 71 0.19 4.25 8.60
N THR A 72 1.06 5.01 7.92
CA THR A 72 2.52 4.91 8.07
C THR A 72 3.12 5.83 9.15
N LEU A 73 2.33 6.72 9.76
CA LEU A 73 2.88 7.77 10.67
C LEU A 73 3.52 7.21 11.93
N ASN A 74 3.02 6.08 12.42
CA ASN A 74 3.57 5.42 13.61
C ASN A 74 4.64 4.39 13.29
N ASP A 75 4.90 4.18 11.99
CA ASP A 75 5.91 3.25 11.52
C ASP A 75 7.25 3.97 11.33
N THR A 76 8.31 3.25 11.58
CA THR A 76 9.69 3.70 11.36
C THR A 76 10.60 2.48 11.13
N CYS A 77 11.84 2.75 10.73
CA CYS A 77 12.90 1.75 10.66
C CYS A 77 14.24 2.37 11.03
N THR A 78 15.26 1.55 11.21
CA THR A 78 16.61 2.02 11.48
C THR A 78 17.48 1.84 10.24
N PRO A 79 17.90 2.94 9.56
CA PRO A 79 18.77 2.82 8.39
C PRO A 79 20.01 1.97 8.67
N GLY A 80 20.30 1.00 7.80
CA GLY A 80 21.40 0.07 7.93
C GLY A 80 21.14 -1.17 8.80
N ALA A 81 19.98 -1.26 9.48
CA ALA A 81 19.61 -2.45 10.26
C ALA A 81 18.96 -3.57 9.41
N GLY A 82 18.67 -3.29 8.13
CA GLY A 82 18.08 -4.25 7.20
C GLY A 82 16.55 -4.36 7.25
N ASP A 83 15.89 -3.54 8.06
CA ASP A 83 14.44 -3.53 8.25
C ASP A 83 13.70 -2.44 7.48
N CYS A 84 14.42 -1.57 6.76
CA CYS A 84 13.84 -0.40 6.09
C CYS A 84 13.13 -0.68 4.77
N ALA A 85 13.34 -1.81 4.12
CA ALA A 85 12.83 -2.07 2.78
C ALA A 85 11.32 -1.88 2.68
N TYR A 86 10.58 -2.49 3.58
CA TYR A 86 9.11 -2.41 3.60
C TYR A 86 8.63 -1.00 3.93
N PHE A 87 9.14 -0.42 5.01
CA PHE A 87 8.70 0.90 5.48
C PHE A 87 8.95 2.00 4.45
N LEU A 88 10.19 2.14 3.96
CA LEU A 88 10.54 3.19 3.01
C LEU A 88 9.88 2.97 1.64
N GLY A 89 9.78 1.71 1.20
CA GLY A 89 9.05 1.37 -0.02
C GLY A 89 7.59 1.79 0.07
N ARG A 90 6.93 1.46 1.18
CA ARG A 90 5.54 1.83 1.43
C ARG A 90 5.34 3.35 1.47
N VAL A 91 6.10 4.07 2.30
CA VAL A 91 5.95 5.54 2.41
C VAL A 91 6.16 6.24 1.07
N THR A 92 7.15 5.80 0.28
CA THR A 92 7.38 6.38 -1.06
C THR A 92 6.25 6.08 -2.04
N GLN A 93 5.64 4.91 -1.96
CA GLN A 93 4.48 4.55 -2.77
C GLN A 93 3.27 5.40 -2.38
N GLU A 94 2.92 5.47 -1.10
CA GLU A 94 1.77 6.24 -0.60
C GLU A 94 1.90 7.75 -0.94
N LEU A 95 3.12 8.30 -0.86
CA LEU A 95 3.37 9.68 -1.31
C LEU A 95 3.18 9.85 -2.82
N THR A 96 3.52 8.84 -3.63
CA THR A 96 3.31 8.88 -5.08
C THR A 96 1.82 8.85 -5.42
N GLU A 97 1.07 7.95 -4.78
CA GLU A 97 -0.38 7.83 -4.97
C GLU A 97 -1.11 9.12 -4.53
N LEU A 98 -0.68 9.73 -3.45
CA LEU A 98 -1.24 11.02 -3.00
C LEU A 98 -0.91 12.17 -3.95
N ASP A 99 0.32 12.24 -4.50
CA ASP A 99 0.71 13.24 -5.52
C ASP A 99 -0.19 13.10 -6.77
N GLU A 100 -0.43 11.88 -7.24
CA GLU A 100 -1.31 11.59 -8.37
C GLU A 100 -2.77 11.99 -8.07
N ALA A 101 -3.29 11.63 -6.90
CA ALA A 101 -4.63 11.99 -6.46
C ALA A 101 -4.83 13.52 -6.39
N MET A 102 -3.89 14.25 -5.79
CA MET A 102 -3.94 15.72 -5.70
C MET A 102 -3.88 16.40 -7.07
N ARG A 103 -3.16 15.83 -8.04
CA ARG A 103 -3.11 16.38 -9.41
C ARG A 103 -4.39 16.15 -10.19
N ALA A 104 -5.06 15.04 -9.92
CA ALA A 104 -6.31 14.65 -10.58
C ALA A 104 -7.56 15.23 -9.89
N ASP A 105 -7.42 15.82 -8.69
CA ASP A 105 -8.52 16.38 -7.92
C ASP A 105 -9.19 17.55 -8.66
N PRO A 106 -10.54 17.66 -8.63
CA PRO A 106 -11.27 18.77 -9.25
C PRO A 106 -10.88 20.17 -8.77
N LYS A 107 -10.35 20.31 -7.54
CA LYS A 107 -9.79 21.58 -7.04
C LYS A 107 -8.52 21.99 -7.78
N GLY A 108 -7.88 21.01 -8.44
CA GLY A 108 -6.70 21.17 -9.27
C GLY A 108 -5.40 21.39 -8.50
N PRO A 109 -4.25 21.27 -9.21
CA PRO A 109 -2.93 21.32 -8.58
C PRO A 109 -2.59 22.68 -7.95
N GLY A 110 -3.31 23.73 -8.30
CA GLY A 110 -3.15 25.05 -7.68
C GLY A 110 -3.59 25.11 -6.22
N HIS A 111 -4.57 24.30 -5.85
CA HIS A 111 -5.05 24.15 -4.47
C HIS A 111 -4.01 23.42 -3.61
N PHE A 112 -3.42 22.35 -4.14
CA PHE A 112 -2.41 21.53 -3.46
C PHE A 112 -0.97 21.98 -3.74
N LYS A 113 -0.76 23.27 -3.99
CA LYS A 113 0.54 23.81 -4.46
C LYS A 113 1.71 23.44 -3.53
N GLN A 114 1.53 23.57 -2.22
CA GLN A 114 2.58 23.30 -1.24
C GLN A 114 2.92 21.79 -1.17
N PRO A 115 1.97 20.89 -0.89
CA PRO A 115 2.27 19.47 -0.80
C PRO A 115 2.84 18.90 -2.11
N LEU A 116 2.32 19.32 -3.27
CA LEU A 116 2.87 18.91 -4.57
C LEU A 116 4.31 19.41 -4.81
N ALA A 117 4.67 20.59 -4.32
CA ALA A 117 6.04 21.10 -4.42
C ALA A 117 7.01 20.32 -3.52
N ASP A 118 6.58 19.95 -2.32
CA ASP A 118 7.38 19.17 -1.38
C ASP A 118 7.60 17.75 -1.89
N MET A 119 6.55 17.08 -2.36
CA MET A 119 6.65 15.75 -2.98
C MET A 119 7.52 15.77 -4.24
N LYS A 120 7.37 16.78 -5.11
CA LYS A 120 8.22 16.95 -6.29
C LYS A 120 9.71 17.09 -5.90
N THR A 121 10.00 17.85 -4.84
CA THR A 121 11.37 18.02 -4.35
C THR A 121 11.95 16.71 -3.86
N LEU A 122 11.18 15.91 -3.11
CA LEU A 122 11.56 14.59 -2.69
C LEU A 122 11.81 13.66 -3.88
N PHE A 123 10.85 13.55 -4.80
CA PHE A 123 10.97 12.65 -5.96
C PHE A 123 12.13 13.00 -6.88
N THR A 124 12.46 14.30 -7.01
CA THR A 124 13.64 14.75 -7.74
C THR A 124 14.94 14.25 -7.08
N LYS A 125 14.99 14.24 -5.74
CA LYS A 125 16.15 13.71 -4.99
C LYS A 125 16.27 12.20 -5.09
N LEU A 126 15.14 11.50 -5.06
CA LEU A 126 15.09 10.03 -5.15
C LEU A 126 15.39 9.52 -6.57
N GLY A 127 15.10 10.32 -7.61
CA GLY A 127 15.19 9.84 -8.99
C GLY A 127 14.33 8.61 -9.22
N THR A 128 14.85 7.64 -9.96
CA THR A 128 14.15 6.37 -10.29
C THR A 128 14.61 5.18 -9.44
N ASP A 129 15.70 5.33 -8.69
CA ASP A 129 16.22 4.24 -7.85
C ASP A 129 15.34 4.05 -6.60
N ARG A 130 14.82 2.84 -6.45
CA ARG A 130 13.99 2.42 -5.31
C ARG A 130 14.64 1.31 -4.48
N SER A 131 15.95 1.09 -4.68
CA SER A 131 16.68 0.13 -3.87
C SER A 131 16.72 0.58 -2.41
N THR A 132 16.66 -0.38 -1.48
CA THR A 132 16.69 -0.09 -0.04
C THR A 132 17.89 0.77 0.38
N PRO A 133 19.14 0.48 -0.06
CA PRO A 133 20.28 1.32 0.30
C PRO A 133 20.16 2.76 -0.20
N HIS A 134 19.51 2.97 -1.35
CA HIS A 134 19.26 4.31 -1.87
C HIS A 134 18.21 5.04 -1.04
N LEU A 135 17.08 4.40 -0.75
CA LEU A 135 16.03 4.99 0.08
C LEU A 135 16.52 5.30 1.50
N GLU A 136 17.35 4.44 2.09
CA GLU A 136 17.95 4.68 3.42
C GLU A 136 18.82 5.93 3.47
N LYS A 137 19.57 6.23 2.40
CA LYS A 137 20.33 7.50 2.28
C LYS A 137 19.42 8.73 2.32
N HIS A 138 18.19 8.57 1.89
CA HIS A 138 17.18 9.62 1.84
C HIS A 138 16.12 9.51 2.95
N PHE A 139 16.33 8.64 3.95
CA PHE A 139 15.40 8.37 5.04
C PHE A 139 14.82 9.65 5.65
N SER A 140 15.68 10.58 6.08
CA SER A 140 15.23 11.83 6.70
C SER A 140 14.35 12.67 5.74
N ALA A 141 14.71 12.73 4.46
CA ALA A 141 13.91 13.47 3.48
C ALA A 141 12.53 12.83 3.28
N ILE A 142 12.46 11.50 3.19
CA ILE A 142 11.22 10.74 3.02
C ILE A 142 10.30 10.98 4.22
N VAL A 143 10.81 10.78 5.44
CA VAL A 143 10.04 10.94 6.68
C VAL A 143 9.61 12.40 6.88
N THR A 144 10.50 13.37 6.67
CA THR A 144 10.15 14.80 6.78
C THR A 144 9.08 15.20 5.79
N THR A 145 9.12 14.70 4.55
CA THR A 145 8.08 15.00 3.56
C THR A 145 6.75 14.37 3.99
N ARG A 146 6.72 13.09 4.41
CA ARG A 146 5.50 12.45 4.93
C ARG A 146 4.88 13.26 6.05
N ASP A 147 5.68 13.65 7.04
CA ASP A 147 5.21 14.37 8.22
C ASP A 147 4.74 15.80 7.87
N GLY A 148 5.43 16.46 6.95
CA GLY A 148 5.04 17.77 6.42
C GLY A 148 3.70 17.72 5.68
N ILE A 149 3.52 16.70 4.82
CA ILE A 149 2.24 16.46 4.13
C ILE A 149 1.12 16.20 5.14
N ASN A 150 1.36 15.36 6.14
CA ASN A 150 0.38 15.13 7.19
C ASN A 150 -0.01 16.42 7.92
N THR A 151 0.96 17.25 8.27
CA THR A 151 0.70 18.55 8.92
C THR A 151 -0.14 19.45 8.02
N TRP A 152 0.21 19.57 6.74
CA TRP A 152 -0.55 20.37 5.79
C TRP A 152 -2.00 19.88 5.68
N MET A 153 -2.21 18.57 5.55
CA MET A 153 -3.55 17.98 5.46
C MET A 153 -4.37 18.23 6.75
N GLN A 154 -3.76 18.17 7.93
CA GLN A 154 -4.44 18.49 9.19
C GLN A 154 -4.95 19.94 9.25
N ASP A 155 -4.24 20.86 8.61
CA ASP A 155 -4.63 22.27 8.49
C ASP A 155 -5.71 22.50 7.41
N HIS A 156 -5.98 21.47 6.57
CA HIS A 156 -6.94 21.51 5.46
C HIS A 156 -7.96 20.36 5.55
N PRO A 157 -8.78 20.30 6.61
CA PRO A 157 -9.67 19.16 6.85
C PRO A 157 -10.73 18.95 5.76
N ASP A 158 -11.08 19.99 5.01
CA ASP A 158 -12.06 19.91 3.91
C ASP A 158 -11.54 19.14 2.68
N ASP A 159 -10.25 18.76 2.68
CA ASP A 159 -9.62 18.02 1.59
C ASP A 159 -9.64 16.51 1.81
N TYR A 160 -10.03 16.04 3.00
CA TYR A 160 -10.03 14.61 3.32
C TYR A 160 -11.19 14.14 4.24
N ARG A 161 -12.18 15.00 4.50
CA ARG A 161 -13.36 14.66 5.31
C ARG A 161 -14.63 14.55 4.51
#